data_01df6992b3c4c1ee50d61f10f0c152d5
#
_entry.id   01df6992b3c4c1ee50d61f10f0c152d5
#
_cell.length_a   1.000
_cell.length_b   1.000
_cell.length_c   1.000
_cell.angle_alpha   90.00
_cell.angle_beta   90.00
_cell.angle_gamma   90.00
#
_symmetry.space_group_name_H-M   'P 1'
#
loop_
_entity.id
_entity.type
_entity.pdbx_description
1 polymer ?
#
loop_
_entity_poly.entity_id
_entity_poly.type
_entity_poly.pdbx_seq_one_letter_code
_entity_poly.pdbx_strand_id
1 'polypeptide(L)'
;RSSRALETEAKRNLELMWLVNCITPDHGTIAGFVQKNNAAFHNTLRNLTLILKGWGLIDGELIVIDGTKIHAQNSKHNCITQSGLDKKIEYAEAQINAYLMAIAKDEVPADDLTDKLKTYQELKEQYLTQKQELKDEGLEQKSLTDPDSRRMKNNGSLDICYNVQSVVDAKNHFVVDISTTNDINDQNQLYTMAQKASEYCEKTAHKLSLIHI
;
A
#
# COMPACT_ATOMS: atom_id res chain seq x y z
N ARG A 1 4.95 -14.92 4.99
CA ARG A 1 6.33 -14.70 5.48
C ARG A 1 7.15 -13.96 4.41
N SER A 2 8.19 -13.21 4.77
CA SER A 2 9.07 -12.56 3.81
C SER A 2 9.95 -13.59 3.09
N SER A 3 10.46 -13.24 1.91
CA SER A 3 11.38 -14.10 1.14
C SER A 3 12.63 -14.49 1.97
N ARG A 4 13.17 -13.57 2.78
CA ARG A 4 14.29 -13.87 3.69
C ARG A 4 13.93 -14.85 4.80
N ALA A 5 12.72 -14.75 5.34
CA ALA A 5 12.23 -15.72 6.32
C ALA A 5 12.06 -17.11 5.68
N LEU A 6 11.55 -17.16 4.44
CA LEU A 6 11.42 -18.43 3.70
C LEU A 6 12.78 -19.07 3.39
N GLU A 7 13.77 -18.27 2.98
CA GLU A 7 15.16 -18.75 2.80
C GLU A 7 15.71 -19.38 4.09
N THR A 8 15.48 -18.71 5.25
CA THR A 8 15.93 -19.22 6.54
C THR A 8 15.20 -20.53 6.91
N GLU A 9 13.89 -20.58 6.70
CA GLU A 9 13.10 -21.78 6.98
C GLU A 9 13.49 -22.96 6.07
N ALA A 10 13.76 -22.73 4.79
CA ALA A 10 14.23 -23.77 3.86
C ALA A 10 15.52 -24.45 4.32
N LYS A 11 16.33 -23.79 5.16
CA LYS A 11 17.59 -24.34 5.71
C LYS A 11 17.44 -25.08 7.03
N ARG A 12 16.33 -24.90 7.76
CA ARG A 12 16.20 -25.39 9.14
C ARG A 12 14.90 -26.13 9.44
N ASN A 13 13.84 -25.90 8.66
CA ASN A 13 12.54 -26.54 8.87
C ASN A 13 12.47 -27.85 8.09
N LEU A 14 12.43 -28.97 8.78
CA LEU A 14 12.43 -30.32 8.18
C LEU A 14 11.25 -30.54 7.24
N GLU A 15 10.07 -30.05 7.58
CA GLU A 15 8.87 -30.17 6.75
C GLU A 15 9.03 -29.41 5.44
N LEU A 16 9.55 -28.17 5.51
CA LEU A 16 9.80 -27.38 4.32
C LEU A 16 10.96 -27.99 3.48
N MET A 17 12.02 -28.43 4.11
CA MET A 17 13.12 -29.13 3.41
C MET A 17 12.61 -30.35 2.64
N TRP A 18 11.75 -31.14 3.26
CA TRP A 18 11.12 -32.29 2.61
C TRP A 18 10.26 -31.87 1.43
N LEU A 19 9.41 -30.82 1.60
CA LEU A 19 8.52 -30.32 0.56
C LEU A 19 9.26 -29.81 -0.67
N VAL A 20 10.40 -29.13 -0.48
CA VAL A 20 11.22 -28.56 -1.56
C VAL A 20 12.39 -29.45 -1.99
N ASN A 21 12.41 -30.74 -1.60
CA ASN A 21 13.48 -31.68 -1.89
C ASN A 21 14.89 -31.17 -1.47
N CYS A 22 14.98 -30.57 -0.29
CA CYS A 22 16.20 -29.96 0.25
C CYS A 22 16.83 -28.85 -0.63
N ILE A 23 16.08 -28.30 -1.56
CA ILE A 23 16.51 -27.12 -2.32
C ILE A 23 16.43 -25.89 -1.40
N THR A 24 17.49 -25.10 -1.36
CA THR A 24 17.56 -23.87 -0.52
C THR A 24 17.68 -22.64 -1.40
N PRO A 25 16.58 -22.16 -2.00
CA PRO A 25 16.62 -20.95 -2.81
C PRO A 25 16.94 -19.73 -1.95
N ASP A 26 17.75 -18.81 -2.47
CA ASP A 26 17.97 -17.53 -1.82
C ASP A 26 16.74 -16.62 -1.89
N HIS A 27 16.70 -15.60 -1.04
CA HIS A 27 15.57 -14.66 -0.95
C HIS A 27 15.33 -13.87 -2.25
N GLY A 28 16.37 -13.63 -3.06
CA GLY A 28 16.24 -12.95 -4.35
C GLY A 28 15.53 -13.84 -5.37
N THR A 29 15.88 -15.11 -5.44
CA THR A 29 15.23 -16.13 -6.27
C THR A 29 13.76 -16.28 -5.87
N ILE A 30 13.46 -16.38 -4.58
CA ILE A 30 12.08 -16.47 -4.07
C ILE A 30 11.27 -15.22 -4.45
N ALA A 31 11.82 -14.02 -4.22
CA ALA A 31 11.14 -12.77 -4.55
C ALA A 31 10.90 -12.63 -6.05
N GLY A 32 11.89 -12.93 -6.87
CA GLY A 32 11.78 -12.92 -8.33
C GLY A 32 10.75 -13.93 -8.86
N PHE A 33 10.68 -15.12 -8.25
CA PHE A 33 9.67 -16.12 -8.60
C PHE A 33 8.25 -15.62 -8.30
N VAL A 34 8.02 -15.05 -7.12
CA VAL A 34 6.70 -14.48 -6.74
C VAL A 34 6.31 -13.36 -7.70
N GLN A 35 7.22 -12.43 -7.98
CA GLN A 35 6.94 -11.30 -8.87
C GLN A 35 6.59 -11.74 -10.29
N LYS A 36 7.32 -12.72 -10.84
CA LYS A 36 7.09 -13.23 -12.20
C LYS A 36 5.83 -14.08 -12.33
N ASN A 37 5.35 -14.68 -11.25
CA ASN A 37 4.25 -15.66 -11.25
C ASN A 37 3.01 -15.18 -10.49
N ASN A 38 2.79 -13.88 -10.36
CA ASN A 38 1.66 -13.33 -9.61
C ASN A 38 0.31 -13.90 -10.09
N ALA A 39 0.06 -13.94 -11.40
CA ALA A 39 -1.17 -14.52 -11.94
C ALA A 39 -1.34 -16.01 -11.59
N ALA A 40 -0.24 -16.77 -11.52
CA ALA A 40 -0.27 -18.17 -11.14
C ALA A 40 -0.68 -18.37 -9.67
N PHE A 41 -0.27 -17.47 -8.77
CA PHE A 41 -0.70 -17.50 -7.37
C PHE A 41 -2.20 -17.28 -7.22
N HIS A 42 -2.77 -16.31 -7.94
CA HIS A 42 -4.22 -16.10 -7.95
C HIS A 42 -4.99 -17.31 -8.50
N ASN A 43 -4.52 -17.90 -9.60
CA ASN A 43 -5.12 -19.11 -10.15
C ASN A 43 -5.00 -20.31 -9.19
N THR A 44 -3.89 -20.43 -8.47
CA THR A 44 -3.69 -21.48 -7.48
C THR A 44 -4.65 -21.34 -6.32
N LEU A 45 -4.83 -20.13 -5.79
CA LEU A 45 -5.81 -19.84 -4.73
C LEU A 45 -7.23 -20.19 -5.20
N ARG A 46 -7.60 -19.79 -6.42
CA ARG A 46 -8.88 -20.11 -7.02
C ARG A 46 -9.11 -21.62 -7.12
N ASN A 47 -8.14 -22.35 -7.65
CA ASN A 47 -8.24 -23.80 -7.79
C ASN A 47 -8.36 -24.49 -6.42
N LEU A 48 -7.60 -24.04 -5.41
CA LEU A 48 -7.71 -24.53 -4.04
C LEU A 48 -9.11 -24.30 -3.48
N THR A 49 -9.67 -23.10 -3.66
CA THR A 49 -11.03 -22.76 -3.22
C THR A 49 -12.07 -23.70 -3.86
N LEU A 50 -11.94 -23.99 -5.17
CA LEU A 50 -12.83 -24.93 -5.85
C LEU A 50 -12.70 -26.37 -5.33
N ILE A 51 -11.50 -26.83 -5.03
CA ILE A 51 -11.25 -28.15 -4.41
C ILE A 51 -11.90 -28.20 -3.02
N LEU A 52 -11.67 -27.20 -2.17
CA LEU A 52 -12.25 -27.14 -0.83
C LEU A 52 -13.78 -27.07 -0.86
N LYS A 53 -14.35 -26.38 -1.85
CA LYS A 53 -15.79 -26.39 -2.11
C LYS A 53 -16.28 -27.78 -2.50
N GLY A 54 -15.58 -28.46 -3.42
CA GLY A 54 -15.90 -29.84 -3.82
C GLY A 54 -15.89 -30.82 -2.65
N TRP A 55 -15.08 -30.58 -1.62
CA TRP A 55 -15.07 -31.37 -0.38
C TRP A 55 -16.11 -30.91 0.65
N GLY A 56 -16.94 -29.92 0.35
CA GLY A 56 -17.95 -29.37 1.24
C GLY A 56 -17.38 -28.56 2.43
N LEU A 57 -16.12 -28.14 2.33
CA LEU A 57 -15.46 -27.34 3.37
C LEU A 57 -15.77 -25.83 3.23
N ILE A 58 -16.15 -25.40 2.05
CA ILE A 58 -16.66 -24.04 1.74
C ILE A 58 -18.11 -24.21 1.28
N ASP A 59 -19.06 -23.53 1.91
CA ASP A 59 -20.47 -23.60 1.49
C ASP A 59 -20.98 -22.29 0.86
N GLY A 60 -20.33 -21.18 1.14
CA GLY A 60 -20.69 -19.86 0.63
C GLY A 60 -22.02 -19.32 1.13
N GLU A 61 -22.59 -19.81 2.23
CA GLU A 61 -23.85 -19.30 2.77
C GLU A 61 -23.67 -17.96 3.49
N LEU A 62 -22.60 -17.87 4.29
CA LEU A 62 -22.20 -16.67 5.00
C LEU A 62 -20.75 -16.35 4.66
N ILE A 63 -20.53 -15.17 4.12
CA ILE A 63 -19.22 -14.66 3.74
C ILE A 63 -18.90 -13.46 4.60
N VAL A 64 -17.70 -13.45 5.14
CA VAL A 64 -17.12 -12.36 5.93
C VAL A 64 -16.10 -11.64 5.08
N ILE A 65 -16.23 -10.32 4.97
CA ILE A 65 -15.28 -9.46 4.25
C ILE A 65 -14.61 -8.57 5.29
N ASP A 66 -13.28 -8.56 5.28
CA ASP A 66 -12.46 -7.76 6.19
C ASP A 66 -11.31 -7.09 5.45
N GLY A 67 -11.02 -5.85 5.85
CA GLY A 67 -9.93 -5.05 5.30
C GLY A 67 -8.78 -4.90 6.29
N THR A 68 -7.58 -5.23 5.86
CA THR A 68 -6.35 -5.07 6.65
C THR A 68 -5.39 -4.12 5.94
N LYS A 69 -4.80 -3.18 6.69
CA LYS A 69 -3.82 -2.24 6.15
C LYS A 69 -2.40 -2.78 6.34
N ILE A 70 -1.72 -2.99 5.21
CA ILE A 70 -0.34 -3.48 5.18
C ILE A 70 0.59 -2.32 4.86
N HIS A 71 1.62 -2.12 5.70
CA HIS A 71 2.61 -1.07 5.51
C HIS A 71 3.38 -1.26 4.19
N ALA A 72 3.44 -0.20 3.39
CA ALA A 72 4.36 -0.10 2.28
C ALA A 72 5.78 0.22 2.78
N GLN A 73 6.79 -0.18 2.01
CA GLN A 73 8.18 0.19 2.28
C GLN A 73 8.45 1.64 1.83
N ASN A 74 7.89 2.59 2.57
CA ASN A 74 8.04 4.00 2.28
C ASN A 74 8.12 4.84 3.55
N SER A 75 8.83 5.97 3.47
CA SER A 75 8.86 6.97 4.54
C SER A 75 7.60 7.84 4.49
N LYS A 76 7.03 8.15 5.65
CA LYS A 76 5.91 9.11 5.79
C LYS A 76 6.24 10.49 5.20
N HIS A 77 7.52 10.86 5.19
CA HIS A 77 8.00 12.14 4.65
C HIS A 77 7.95 12.20 3.11
N ASN A 78 7.97 11.05 2.45
CA ASN A 78 7.91 10.94 1.00
C ASN A 78 6.48 10.88 0.44
N CYS A 79 5.48 11.07 1.28
CA CYS A 79 4.10 11.21 0.84
C CYS A 79 3.72 12.70 0.81
N ILE A 80 3.43 13.20 -0.38
CA ILE A 80 2.96 14.57 -0.61
C ILE A 80 1.44 14.62 -0.61
N THR A 81 0.90 15.67 -0.03
CA THR A 81 -0.54 15.99 -0.04
C THR A 81 -0.72 17.45 -0.46
N GLN A 82 -1.86 17.82 -1.03
CA GLN A 82 -2.11 19.20 -1.43
C GLN A 82 -1.91 20.19 -0.25
N SER A 83 -2.54 19.89 0.89
CA SER A 83 -2.42 20.72 2.11
C SER A 83 -1.01 20.74 2.70
N GLY A 84 -0.26 19.66 2.55
CA GLY A 84 1.15 19.59 2.96
C GLY A 84 2.06 20.44 2.09
N LEU A 85 1.82 20.44 0.79
CA LEU A 85 2.55 21.28 -0.16
C LEU A 85 2.23 22.76 0.04
N ASP A 86 0.97 23.13 0.32
CA ASP A 86 0.60 24.51 0.63
C ASP A 86 1.41 25.08 1.80
N LYS A 87 1.50 24.30 2.90
CA LYS A 87 2.29 24.70 4.07
C LYS A 87 3.79 24.84 3.76
N LYS A 88 4.33 23.94 2.90
CA LYS A 88 5.73 24.01 2.50
C LYS A 88 6.01 25.21 1.60
N ILE A 89 5.09 25.55 0.71
CA ILE A 89 5.17 26.73 -0.16
C ILE A 89 5.12 28.00 0.71
N GLU A 90 4.15 28.11 1.62
CA GLU A 90 4.01 29.22 2.55
C GLU A 90 5.28 29.41 3.41
N TYR A 91 5.84 28.31 3.92
CA TYR A 91 7.09 28.35 4.67
C TYR A 91 8.27 28.86 3.80
N ALA A 92 8.40 28.34 2.56
CA ALA A 92 9.45 28.76 1.65
C ALA A 92 9.32 30.27 1.30
N GLU A 93 8.09 30.75 1.08
CA GLU A 93 7.82 32.18 0.84
C GLU A 93 8.18 33.05 2.03
N ALA A 94 7.85 32.61 3.24
CA ALA A 94 8.22 33.34 4.46
C ALA A 94 9.74 33.43 4.62
N GLN A 95 10.49 32.35 4.32
CA GLN A 95 11.96 32.36 4.36
C GLN A 95 12.54 33.27 3.28
N ILE A 96 12.05 33.24 2.03
CA ILE A 96 12.46 34.13 0.94
C ILE A 96 12.29 35.58 1.37
N ASN A 97 11.12 35.95 1.90
CA ASN A 97 10.84 37.30 2.35
C ASN A 97 11.76 37.74 3.51
N ALA A 98 12.03 36.86 4.47
CA ALA A 98 12.94 37.12 5.57
C ALA A 98 14.38 37.40 5.09
N TYR A 99 14.87 36.57 4.13
CA TYR A 99 16.20 36.79 3.55
C TYR A 99 16.29 38.09 2.72
N LEU A 100 15.25 38.41 1.94
CA LEU A 100 15.20 39.67 1.20
C LEU A 100 15.21 40.89 2.13
N MET A 101 14.50 40.82 3.26
CA MET A 101 14.52 41.87 4.27
C MET A 101 15.89 42.01 4.96
N ALA A 102 16.57 40.88 5.23
CA ALA A 102 17.91 40.90 5.83
C ALA A 102 18.96 41.48 4.88
N ILE A 103 18.89 41.18 3.58
CA ILE A 103 19.75 41.75 2.56
C ILE A 103 19.51 43.28 2.46
N ALA A 104 18.25 43.73 2.49
CA ALA A 104 17.89 45.12 2.41
C ALA A 104 18.38 45.98 3.62
N LYS A 105 18.65 45.32 4.77
CA LYS A 105 19.13 45.99 5.98
C LYS A 105 20.64 45.96 6.16
N ASP A 106 21.39 45.34 5.25
CA ASP A 106 22.86 45.18 5.33
C ASP A 106 23.34 44.45 6.61
N GLU A 107 22.49 43.59 7.21
CA GLU A 107 22.77 42.94 8.50
C GLU A 107 23.73 41.75 8.40
N VAL A 108 23.98 41.19 7.20
CA VAL A 108 24.79 39.96 7.00
C VAL A 108 25.49 39.99 5.63
N PRO A 109 26.70 39.39 5.46
CA PRO A 109 27.38 39.28 4.17
C PRO A 109 26.48 38.70 3.08
N ALA A 110 26.39 39.41 1.97
CA ALA A 110 25.43 39.13 0.90
C ALA A 110 25.57 37.72 0.26
N ASP A 111 26.78 37.16 0.23
CA ASP A 111 27.06 35.90 -0.47
C ASP A 111 26.37 34.71 0.19
N ASP A 112 26.41 34.60 1.54
CA ASP A 112 25.82 33.44 2.29
C ASP A 112 24.27 33.48 2.29
N LEU A 113 23.68 34.67 2.21
CA LEU A 113 22.23 34.89 2.12
C LEU A 113 21.70 34.64 0.69
N THR A 114 22.48 34.94 -0.31
CA THR A 114 22.11 34.75 -1.71
C THR A 114 21.98 33.28 -2.07
N ASP A 115 22.87 32.43 -1.58
CA ASP A 115 22.80 30.98 -1.79
C ASP A 115 21.59 30.36 -1.08
N LYS A 116 21.30 30.79 0.15
CA LYS A 116 20.10 30.34 0.87
C LYS A 116 18.81 30.80 0.17
N LEU A 117 18.77 32.06 -0.29
CA LEU A 117 17.65 32.60 -1.04
C LEU A 117 17.36 31.76 -2.29
N LYS A 118 18.41 31.45 -3.07
CA LYS A 118 18.31 30.63 -4.27
C LYS A 118 17.79 29.22 -3.95
N THR A 119 18.28 28.59 -2.87
CA THR A 119 17.83 27.29 -2.42
C THR A 119 16.31 27.28 -2.11
N TYR A 120 15.81 28.30 -1.38
CA TYR A 120 14.38 28.36 -1.08
C TYR A 120 13.51 28.70 -2.29
N GLN A 121 14.04 29.46 -3.27
CA GLN A 121 13.36 29.68 -4.54
C GLN A 121 13.22 28.38 -5.34
N GLU A 122 14.30 27.60 -5.47
CA GLU A 122 14.28 26.28 -6.13
C GLU A 122 13.31 25.30 -5.43
N LEU A 123 13.32 25.27 -4.09
CA LEU A 123 12.38 24.44 -3.30
C LEU A 123 10.93 24.87 -3.54
N LYS A 124 10.65 26.16 -3.59
CA LYS A 124 9.30 26.67 -3.88
C LYS A 124 8.83 26.23 -5.27
N GLU A 125 9.67 26.35 -6.28
CA GLU A 125 9.35 25.90 -7.65
C GLU A 125 9.08 24.39 -7.70
N GLN A 126 9.88 23.58 -7.01
CA GLN A 126 9.65 22.14 -6.89
C GLN A 126 8.29 21.84 -6.25
N TYR A 127 7.93 22.52 -5.18
CA TYR A 127 6.64 22.29 -4.51
C TYR A 127 5.45 22.73 -5.37
N LEU A 128 5.59 23.81 -6.13
CA LEU A 128 4.56 24.25 -7.08
C LEU A 128 4.37 23.23 -8.21
N THR A 129 5.46 22.70 -8.76
CA THR A 129 5.43 21.66 -9.78
C THR A 129 4.74 20.39 -9.25
N GLN A 130 5.14 19.90 -8.07
CA GLN A 130 4.51 18.75 -7.43
C GLN A 130 3.01 18.95 -7.14
N LYS A 131 2.63 20.18 -6.77
CA LYS A 131 1.22 20.54 -6.54
C LYS A 131 0.42 20.52 -7.83
N GLN A 132 1.02 21.00 -8.94
CA GLN A 132 0.39 20.97 -10.26
C GLN A 132 0.22 19.52 -10.75
N GLU A 133 1.25 18.67 -10.61
CA GLU A 133 1.17 17.25 -10.96
C GLU A 133 0.05 16.53 -10.21
N LEU A 134 -0.11 16.77 -8.89
CA LEU A 134 -1.21 16.20 -8.11
C LEU A 134 -2.58 16.62 -8.64
N LYS A 135 -2.72 17.88 -9.07
CA LYS A 135 -3.98 18.38 -9.65
C LYS A 135 -4.27 17.78 -11.02
N ASP A 136 -3.26 17.67 -11.86
CA ASP A 136 -3.39 17.14 -13.22
C ASP A 136 -3.72 15.65 -13.20
N GLU A 137 -3.18 14.92 -12.21
CA GLU A 137 -3.51 13.50 -11.96
C GLU A 137 -4.84 13.32 -11.19
N GLY A 138 -5.47 14.38 -10.70
CA GLY A 138 -6.70 14.32 -9.91
C GLY A 138 -6.53 13.62 -8.55
N LEU A 139 -5.30 13.63 -8.01
CA LEU A 139 -4.97 12.95 -6.76
C LEU A 139 -4.95 13.92 -5.58
N GLU A 140 -5.47 13.48 -4.42
CA GLU A 140 -5.35 14.22 -3.16
C GLU A 140 -3.98 14.03 -2.50
N GLN A 141 -3.35 12.89 -2.76
CA GLN A 141 -2.05 12.52 -2.22
C GLN A 141 -1.30 11.57 -3.16
N LYS A 142 0.03 11.61 -3.10
CA LYS A 142 0.93 10.75 -3.88
C LYS A 142 2.16 10.40 -3.05
N SER A 143 2.53 9.14 -3.07
CA SER A 143 3.80 8.69 -2.53
C SER A 143 4.87 8.80 -3.62
N LEU A 144 6.00 9.45 -3.31
CA LEU A 144 7.09 9.64 -4.27
C LEU A 144 7.93 8.37 -4.49
N THR A 145 7.95 7.48 -3.49
CA THR A 145 8.74 6.22 -3.58
C THR A 145 7.92 5.08 -4.14
N ASP A 146 6.63 5.05 -3.81
CA ASP A 146 5.70 3.98 -4.19
C ASP A 146 4.34 4.61 -4.53
N PRO A 147 4.11 4.99 -5.82
CA PRO A 147 2.94 5.75 -6.25
C PRO A 147 1.61 5.04 -6.00
N ASP A 148 1.61 3.71 -5.87
CA ASP A 148 0.40 2.93 -5.62
C ASP A 148 0.01 2.90 -4.13
N SER A 149 0.94 3.20 -3.23
CA SER A 149 0.66 3.27 -1.80
C SER A 149 -0.03 4.58 -1.41
N ARG A 150 -0.82 4.55 -0.34
CA ARG A 150 -1.55 5.72 0.16
C ARG A 150 -1.35 5.88 1.66
N ARG A 151 -1.43 7.13 2.12
CA ARG A 151 -1.44 7.46 3.53
C ARG A 151 -2.82 7.14 4.10
N MET A 152 -2.88 6.17 5.00
CA MET A 152 -4.11 5.65 5.59
C MET A 152 -4.02 5.63 7.10
N LYS A 153 -5.17 5.71 7.77
CA LYS A 153 -5.23 5.48 9.21
C LYS A 153 -5.09 3.98 9.49
N ASN A 154 -4.08 3.62 10.28
CA ASN A 154 -3.80 2.25 10.67
C ASN A 154 -3.55 2.21 12.19
N ASN A 155 -4.40 1.51 12.94
CA ASN A 155 -4.30 1.37 14.39
C ASN A 155 -4.06 2.69 15.16
N GLY A 156 -4.75 3.77 14.76
CA GLY A 156 -4.65 5.09 15.40
C GLY A 156 -3.51 5.97 14.87
N SER A 157 -2.58 5.46 14.07
CA SER A 157 -1.55 6.23 13.37
C SER A 157 -1.88 6.45 11.89
N LEU A 158 -1.27 7.46 11.28
CA LEU A 158 -1.30 7.65 9.83
C LEU A 158 -0.03 7.04 9.24
N ASP A 159 -0.19 6.00 8.43
CA ASP A 159 0.91 5.25 7.83
C ASP A 159 0.74 5.13 6.32
N ILE A 160 1.84 4.87 5.61
CA ILE A 160 1.79 4.60 4.17
C ILE A 160 1.51 3.12 3.99
N CYS A 161 0.35 2.80 3.43
CA CYS A 161 -0.17 1.44 3.39
C CYS A 161 -0.82 1.10 2.05
N TYR A 162 -1.01 -0.19 1.85
CA TYR A 162 -2.00 -0.78 0.96
C TYR A 162 -3.18 -1.26 1.78
N ASN A 163 -4.37 -1.24 1.20
CA ASN A 163 -5.57 -1.80 1.78
C ASN A 163 -5.79 -3.19 1.16
N VAL A 164 -5.65 -4.23 1.97
CA VAL A 164 -5.84 -5.63 1.56
C VAL A 164 -7.18 -6.11 2.06
N GLN A 165 -8.05 -6.48 1.14
CA GLN A 165 -9.37 -7.02 1.42
C GLN A 165 -9.31 -8.54 1.32
N SER A 166 -9.87 -9.24 2.29
CA SER A 166 -10.01 -10.70 2.30
C SER A 166 -11.47 -11.11 2.37
N VAL A 167 -11.80 -12.16 1.66
CA VAL A 167 -13.09 -12.82 1.70
C VAL A 167 -12.92 -14.17 2.36
N VAL A 168 -13.66 -14.42 3.41
CA VAL A 168 -13.58 -15.65 4.23
C VAL A 168 -14.94 -16.32 4.31
N ASP A 169 -14.99 -17.61 4.02
CA ASP A 169 -16.18 -18.42 4.27
C ASP A 169 -16.33 -18.68 5.77
N ALA A 170 -17.52 -18.42 6.31
CA ALA A 170 -17.75 -18.46 7.76
C ALA A 170 -17.82 -19.90 8.32
N LYS A 171 -18.04 -20.91 7.50
CA LYS A 171 -18.20 -22.30 7.94
C LYS A 171 -16.92 -22.85 8.58
N ASN A 172 -15.82 -22.78 7.84
CA ASN A 172 -14.53 -23.32 8.29
C ASN A 172 -13.40 -22.28 8.21
N HIS A 173 -13.74 -21.01 8.03
CA HIS A 173 -12.82 -19.88 7.99
C HIS A 173 -11.75 -19.95 6.88
N PHE A 174 -12.09 -20.59 5.76
CA PHE A 174 -11.21 -20.60 4.60
C PHE A 174 -11.26 -19.26 3.86
N VAL A 175 -10.08 -18.78 3.44
CA VAL A 175 -9.96 -17.62 2.57
C VAL A 175 -10.40 -18.01 1.17
N VAL A 176 -11.42 -17.33 0.66
CA VAL A 176 -12.00 -17.55 -0.67
C VAL A 176 -11.29 -16.68 -1.72
N ASP A 177 -11.05 -15.41 -1.38
CA ASP A 177 -10.33 -14.46 -2.25
C ASP A 177 -9.60 -13.40 -1.46
N ILE A 178 -8.59 -12.81 -2.10
CA ILE A 178 -7.81 -11.68 -1.56
C ILE A 178 -7.66 -10.64 -2.66
N SER A 179 -7.87 -9.37 -2.34
CA SER A 179 -7.65 -8.25 -3.25
C SER A 179 -6.88 -7.14 -2.56
N THR A 180 -6.01 -6.47 -3.29
CA THR A 180 -5.28 -5.31 -2.81
C THR A 180 -5.77 -4.08 -3.55
N THR A 181 -6.07 -3.02 -2.81
CA THR A 181 -6.47 -1.72 -3.34
C THR A 181 -5.70 -0.60 -2.68
N ASN A 182 -5.67 0.54 -3.33
CA ASN A 182 -5.16 1.79 -2.75
C ASN A 182 -6.28 2.70 -2.19
N ASP A 183 -7.53 2.23 -2.17
CA ASP A 183 -8.62 2.96 -1.56
C ASP A 183 -8.42 3.09 -0.05
N ILE A 184 -8.60 4.31 0.45
CA ILE A 184 -8.43 4.62 1.88
C ILE A 184 -9.56 4.01 2.71
N ASN A 185 -10.76 3.91 2.12
CA ASN A 185 -11.99 3.43 2.75
C ASN A 185 -12.42 2.08 2.19
N ASP A 186 -12.97 1.23 3.06
CA ASP A 186 -13.45 -0.11 2.70
C ASP A 186 -14.88 -0.09 2.11
N GLN A 187 -15.58 1.04 2.17
CA GLN A 187 -17.01 1.16 1.80
C GLN A 187 -17.30 0.72 0.35
N ASN A 188 -16.40 1.05 -0.58
CA ASN A 188 -16.56 0.71 -1.99
C ASN A 188 -16.10 -0.71 -2.33
N GLN A 189 -15.43 -1.39 -1.38
CA GLN A 189 -14.85 -2.71 -1.63
C GLN A 189 -15.86 -3.84 -1.42
N LEU A 190 -16.88 -3.63 -0.58
CA LEU A 190 -17.85 -4.65 -0.24
C LEU A 190 -18.51 -5.28 -1.47
N TYR A 191 -19.02 -4.45 -2.38
CA TYR A 191 -19.71 -4.93 -3.58
C TYR A 191 -18.76 -5.73 -4.49
N THR A 192 -17.57 -5.18 -4.74
CA THR A 192 -16.56 -5.83 -5.59
C THR A 192 -16.11 -7.17 -5.02
N MET A 193 -15.89 -7.24 -3.71
CA MET A 193 -15.47 -8.47 -3.05
C MET A 193 -16.60 -9.49 -2.97
N ALA A 194 -17.85 -9.04 -2.76
CA ALA A 194 -19.02 -9.90 -2.79
C ALA A 194 -19.27 -10.49 -4.19
N GLN A 195 -19.08 -9.70 -5.24
CA GLN A 195 -19.18 -10.17 -6.62
C GLN A 195 -18.15 -11.26 -6.92
N LYS A 196 -16.88 -11.02 -6.57
CA LYS A 196 -15.82 -12.04 -6.71
C LYS A 196 -16.14 -13.32 -5.95
N ALA A 197 -16.63 -13.20 -4.71
CA ALA A 197 -17.04 -14.36 -3.92
C ALA A 197 -18.17 -15.14 -4.59
N SER A 198 -19.14 -14.46 -5.22
CA SER A 198 -20.23 -15.09 -5.96
C SER A 198 -19.73 -15.93 -7.14
N GLU A 199 -18.70 -15.47 -7.85
CA GLU A 199 -18.08 -16.21 -8.95
C GLU A 199 -17.49 -17.55 -8.48
N TYR A 200 -16.85 -17.57 -7.28
CA TYR A 200 -16.26 -18.80 -6.73
C TYR A 200 -17.28 -19.72 -6.07
N CYS A 201 -18.28 -19.16 -5.41
CA CYS A 201 -19.28 -19.93 -4.71
C CYS A 201 -20.48 -20.36 -5.60
N GLU A 202 -20.56 -19.86 -6.86
CA GLU A 202 -21.68 -20.13 -7.78
C GLU A 202 -23.08 -19.86 -7.17
N LYS A 203 -23.12 -18.93 -6.21
CA LYS A 203 -24.34 -18.50 -5.54
C LYS A 203 -24.56 -17.02 -5.79
N THR A 204 -25.77 -16.64 -6.16
CA THR A 204 -26.15 -15.25 -6.44
C THR A 204 -26.56 -14.46 -5.20
N ALA A 205 -26.77 -15.11 -4.07
CA ALA A 205 -27.14 -14.46 -2.81
C ALA A 205 -26.35 -15.04 -1.65
N HIS A 206 -25.54 -14.21 -1.03
CA HIS A 206 -24.81 -14.51 0.20
C HIS A 206 -25.36 -13.67 1.34
N LYS A 207 -25.36 -14.22 2.56
CA LYS A 207 -25.40 -13.39 3.75
C LYS A 207 -24.02 -12.77 3.91
N LEU A 208 -23.94 -11.44 3.83
CA LEU A 208 -22.70 -10.71 3.95
C LEU A 208 -22.56 -10.19 5.39
N SER A 209 -21.41 -10.40 5.99
CA SER A 209 -21.02 -9.76 7.24
C SER A 209 -19.77 -8.93 7.01
N LEU A 210 -19.83 -7.65 7.35
CA LEU A 210 -18.68 -6.76 7.44
C LEU A 210 -18.19 -6.78 8.88
N ILE A 211 -16.92 -7.13 9.06
CA ILE A 211 -16.26 -6.94 10.34
C ILE A 211 -15.45 -5.64 10.22
N HIS A 212 -15.90 -4.60 10.93
CA HIS A 212 -15.08 -3.44 11.19
C HIS A 212 -14.37 -3.66 12.54
N ILE A 213 -13.07 -3.86 12.47
CA ILE A 213 -12.20 -3.85 13.65
C ILE A 213 -11.67 -2.43 13.87
#